data_a4d9bfb9ecbf04e6579eee618121c3ce
#
_entry.id   a4d9bfb9ecbf04e6579eee618121c3ce
#
_cell.length_a   1.000
_cell.length_b   1.000
_cell.length_c   1.000
_cell.angle_alpha   90.00
_cell.angle_beta   90.00
_cell.angle_gamma   90.00
#
_symmetry.space_group_name_H-M   'P 1'
#
loop_
_entity.id
_entity.type
_entity.pdbx_description
1 polymer ?
#
loop_
_entity_poly.entity_id
_entity_poly.type
_entity_poly.pdbx_seq_one_letter_code
_entity_poly.pdbx_strand_id
1 'polypeptide(L)'
;KTYKFEIIYYDDESNPKRAAQLAERLIKQDGVEYMLGPYSSGLTKAIAPVTEKYGVPMVEANGASRSLFTKGYKYLFAVLAPANLYLDVAIDLAVEKNGGKPVSVAMAFEQDAFSQDVRLGVLEAIERTGSKKVIDDKLPKELNDMAATLAKVKAVKPDVLVVSGHTKGALTA
;
A
#
# COMPACT_ATOMS: atom_id res chain seq x y z
N LYS A 1 -4.69 -17.56 -32.75
CA LYS A 1 -3.27 -17.15 -32.74
C LYS A 1 -2.63 -17.61 -31.44
N THR A 2 -1.46 -18.25 -31.53
CA THR A 2 -0.66 -18.65 -30.37
C THR A 2 0.47 -17.64 -30.19
N TYR A 3 0.66 -17.15 -28.97
CA TYR A 3 1.75 -16.25 -28.65
C TYR A 3 2.74 -16.99 -27.74
N LYS A 4 4.03 -16.75 -27.96
CA LYS A 4 5.10 -17.24 -27.11
C LYS A 4 5.64 -16.04 -26.33
N PHE A 5 5.66 -16.14 -25.00
CA PHE A 5 6.20 -15.12 -24.13
C PHE A 5 7.55 -15.58 -23.58
N GLU A 6 8.49 -14.63 -23.50
CA GLU A 6 9.74 -14.78 -22.76
C GLU A 6 9.72 -13.80 -21.59
N ILE A 7 10.08 -14.25 -20.40
CA ILE A 7 10.09 -13.45 -19.19
C ILE A 7 11.55 -13.13 -18.82
N ILE A 8 11.87 -11.86 -18.76
CA ILE A 8 13.16 -11.35 -18.26
C ILE A 8 12.89 -10.67 -16.91
N TYR A 9 13.66 -11.01 -15.88
CA TYR A 9 13.46 -10.47 -14.54
C TYR A 9 14.78 -10.16 -13.83
N TYR A 10 14.72 -9.20 -12.92
CA TYR A 10 15.82 -8.77 -12.06
C TYR A 10 15.34 -8.54 -10.64
N ASP A 11 16.21 -8.74 -9.67
CA ASP A 11 15.94 -8.42 -8.27
C ASP A 11 16.36 -6.95 -7.99
N ASP A 12 15.39 -6.15 -7.56
CA ASP A 12 15.62 -4.75 -7.20
C ASP A 12 16.10 -4.57 -5.75
N GLU A 13 16.17 -5.65 -4.97
CA GLU A 13 16.60 -5.65 -3.57
C GLU A 13 15.79 -4.66 -2.71
N SER A 14 14.52 -4.45 -3.04
CA SER A 14 13.63 -3.46 -2.41
C SER A 14 14.18 -2.03 -2.42
N ASN A 15 15.08 -1.71 -3.37
CA ASN A 15 15.71 -0.39 -3.51
C ASN A 15 15.08 0.40 -4.67
N PRO A 16 14.38 1.53 -4.41
CA PRO A 16 13.70 2.29 -5.46
C PRO A 16 14.61 2.81 -6.57
N LYS A 17 15.83 3.22 -6.23
CA LYS A 17 16.79 3.68 -7.24
C LYS A 17 17.25 2.54 -8.16
N ARG A 18 17.53 1.36 -7.58
CA ARG A 18 17.87 0.16 -8.33
C ARG A 18 16.70 -0.30 -9.20
N ALA A 19 15.50 -0.31 -8.67
CA ALA A 19 14.29 -0.65 -9.42
C ALA A 19 14.12 0.21 -10.69
N ALA A 20 14.29 1.53 -10.57
CA ALA A 20 14.22 2.43 -11.71
C ALA A 20 15.33 2.17 -12.74
N GLN A 21 16.56 1.88 -12.30
CA GLN A 21 17.69 1.55 -13.17
C GLN A 21 17.45 0.23 -13.91
N LEU A 22 16.94 -0.79 -13.23
CA LEU A 22 16.61 -2.08 -13.81
C LEU A 22 15.43 -1.99 -14.80
N ALA A 23 14.44 -1.17 -14.52
CA ALA A 23 13.36 -0.87 -15.46
C ALA A 23 13.89 -0.23 -16.75
N GLU A 24 14.81 0.74 -16.63
CA GLU A 24 15.43 1.35 -17.81
C GLU A 24 16.30 0.34 -18.57
N ARG A 25 17.00 -0.56 -17.89
CA ARG A 25 17.77 -1.64 -18.51
C ARG A 25 16.87 -2.61 -19.28
N LEU A 26 15.78 -3.09 -18.65
CA LEU A 26 14.80 -3.99 -19.29
C LEU A 26 14.30 -3.38 -20.62
N ILE A 27 14.03 -2.10 -20.63
CA ILE A 27 13.51 -1.42 -21.82
C ILE A 27 14.61 -1.20 -22.88
N LYS A 28 15.77 -0.67 -22.48
CA LYS A 28 16.80 -0.21 -23.44
C LYS A 28 17.78 -1.29 -23.88
N GLN A 29 18.08 -2.25 -23.01
CA GLN A 29 19.09 -3.28 -23.29
C GLN A 29 18.44 -4.61 -23.63
N ASP A 30 17.40 -4.98 -22.87
CA ASP A 30 16.74 -6.27 -23.04
C ASP A 30 15.54 -6.19 -24.00
N GLY A 31 15.09 -4.99 -24.38
CA GLY A 31 14.09 -4.76 -25.40
C GLY A 31 12.68 -5.20 -25.04
N VAL A 32 12.32 -5.17 -23.74
CA VAL A 32 10.96 -5.58 -23.33
C VAL A 32 9.91 -4.61 -23.83
N GLU A 33 8.80 -5.13 -24.34
CA GLU A 33 7.67 -4.35 -24.87
C GLU A 33 6.56 -4.15 -23.82
N TYR A 34 6.50 -4.99 -22.79
CA TYR A 34 5.53 -4.96 -21.70
C TYR A 34 6.25 -5.19 -20.37
N MET A 35 5.74 -4.62 -19.30
CA MET A 35 6.33 -4.77 -17.98
C MET A 35 5.28 -5.19 -16.96
N LEU A 36 5.64 -6.13 -16.10
CA LEU A 36 4.93 -6.40 -14.86
C LEU A 36 5.56 -5.58 -13.74
N GLY A 37 4.73 -4.95 -12.94
CA GLY A 37 5.20 -4.07 -11.87
C GLY A 37 5.83 -4.83 -10.70
N PRO A 38 6.62 -4.14 -9.88
CA PRO A 38 7.27 -4.71 -8.71
C PRO A 38 6.30 -4.82 -7.53
N TYR A 39 6.67 -5.53 -6.51
CA TYR A 39 6.18 -5.29 -5.16
C TYR A 39 6.98 -4.10 -4.61
N SER A 40 6.41 -3.02 -4.28
CA SER A 40 5.34 -2.43 -3.64
C SER A 40 4.92 -1.08 -4.31
N SER A 41 4.01 -0.31 -3.70
CA SER A 41 3.67 1.06 -4.15
C SER A 41 4.89 2.00 -4.20
N GLY A 42 5.84 1.85 -3.28
CA GLY A 42 7.08 2.65 -3.26
C GLY A 42 7.99 2.38 -4.44
N LEU A 43 8.14 1.10 -4.84
CA LEU A 43 8.92 0.69 -6.00
C LEU A 43 8.20 1.04 -7.31
N THR A 44 6.89 0.80 -7.38
CA THR A 44 6.06 1.22 -8.51
C THR A 44 6.18 2.73 -8.77
N LYS A 45 6.18 3.55 -7.71
CA LYS A 45 6.39 5.00 -7.81
C LYS A 45 7.73 5.38 -8.44
N ALA A 46 8.77 4.57 -8.22
CA ALA A 46 10.09 4.80 -8.81
C ALA A 46 10.15 4.35 -10.29
N ILE A 47 9.45 3.28 -10.65
CA ILE A 47 9.47 2.71 -12.01
C ILE A 47 8.51 3.44 -12.95
N ALA A 48 7.32 3.85 -12.50
CA ALA A 48 6.29 4.44 -13.34
C ALA A 48 6.77 5.62 -14.22
N PRO A 49 7.62 6.56 -13.74
CA PRO A 49 8.18 7.59 -14.61
C PRO A 49 9.07 7.04 -15.73
N VAL A 50 9.72 5.90 -15.51
CA VAL A 50 10.59 5.26 -16.51
C VAL A 50 9.72 4.65 -17.61
N THR A 51 8.73 3.85 -17.26
CA THR A 51 7.81 3.25 -18.23
C THR A 51 7.02 4.30 -19.00
N GLU A 52 6.59 5.38 -18.36
CA GLU A 52 5.93 6.52 -18.99
C GLU A 52 6.84 7.21 -20.00
N LYS A 53 8.12 7.47 -19.63
CA LYS A 53 9.12 8.10 -20.52
C LYS A 53 9.34 7.32 -21.81
N TYR A 54 9.35 6.00 -21.73
CA TYR A 54 9.62 5.12 -22.87
C TYR A 54 8.35 4.59 -23.56
N GLY A 55 7.16 4.91 -23.06
CA GLY A 55 5.89 4.44 -23.61
C GLY A 55 5.68 2.93 -23.49
N VAL A 56 6.26 2.30 -22.46
CA VAL A 56 6.13 0.86 -22.22
C VAL A 56 5.00 0.61 -21.23
N PRO A 57 3.94 -0.12 -21.61
CA PRO A 57 2.85 -0.44 -20.71
C PRO A 57 3.33 -1.27 -19.51
N MET A 58 2.99 -0.84 -18.29
CA MET A 58 3.26 -1.57 -17.06
C MET A 58 1.95 -1.94 -16.38
N VAL A 59 1.75 -3.23 -16.12
CA VAL A 59 0.63 -3.76 -15.34
C VAL A 59 1.09 -4.01 -13.93
N GLU A 60 0.45 -3.35 -12.98
CA GLU A 60 0.79 -3.40 -11.56
C GLU A 60 -0.19 -4.31 -10.80
N ALA A 61 0.33 -5.28 -10.06
CA ALA A 61 -0.44 -6.23 -9.27
C ALA A 61 -0.19 -6.13 -7.76
N ASN A 62 0.79 -5.33 -7.32
CA ASN A 62 1.21 -5.22 -5.92
C ASN A 62 1.43 -3.77 -5.43
N GLY A 63 1.29 -2.78 -6.30
CA GLY A 63 1.38 -1.35 -5.98
C GLY A 63 -0.01 -0.73 -5.89
N ALA A 64 -0.67 -0.86 -4.75
CA ALA A 64 -2.09 -0.54 -4.58
C ALA A 64 -2.40 0.92 -4.24
N SER A 65 -1.40 1.78 -4.01
CA SER A 65 -1.65 3.18 -3.61
C SER A 65 -2.36 3.97 -4.72
N ARG A 66 -3.49 4.61 -4.39
CA ARG A 66 -4.22 5.51 -5.31
C ARG A 66 -3.33 6.63 -5.85
N SER A 67 -2.39 7.09 -5.05
CA SER A 67 -1.48 8.17 -5.42
C SER A 67 -0.62 7.87 -6.64
N LEU A 68 -0.48 6.60 -7.03
CA LEU A 68 0.18 6.19 -8.26
C LEU A 68 -0.66 6.54 -9.49
N PHE A 69 -1.99 6.39 -9.41
CA PHE A 69 -2.92 6.48 -10.53
C PHE A 69 -3.56 7.87 -10.68
N THR A 70 -3.25 8.81 -9.78
CA THR A 70 -3.71 10.21 -9.86
C THR A 70 -2.72 11.14 -10.54
N LYS A 71 -1.56 10.63 -10.99
CA LYS A 71 -0.48 11.42 -11.61
C LYS A 71 -0.64 11.60 -13.12
N GLY A 72 -1.64 10.99 -13.73
CA GLY A 72 -1.90 11.10 -15.17
C GLY A 72 -0.98 10.25 -16.05
N TYR A 73 -0.34 9.21 -15.50
CA TYR A 73 0.41 8.23 -16.29
C TYR A 73 -0.51 7.51 -17.27
N LYS A 74 -0.06 7.38 -18.53
CA LYS A 74 -0.79 6.72 -19.62
C LYS A 74 -0.43 5.24 -19.75
N TYR A 75 0.73 4.86 -19.23
CA TYR A 75 1.30 3.52 -19.38
C TYR A 75 1.33 2.73 -18.08
N LEU A 76 0.65 3.20 -17.04
CA LEU A 76 0.50 2.49 -15.76
C LEU A 76 -0.94 2.00 -15.58
N PHE A 77 -1.10 0.69 -15.43
CA PHE A 77 -2.38 0.00 -15.23
C PHE A 77 -2.35 -0.84 -13.96
N ALA A 78 -3.50 -1.02 -13.30
CA ALA A 78 -3.62 -1.85 -12.12
C ALA A 78 -4.66 -2.96 -12.29
N VAL A 79 -4.37 -4.12 -11.72
CA VAL A 79 -5.28 -5.28 -11.68
C VAL A 79 -5.59 -5.71 -10.25
N LEU A 80 -5.58 -4.74 -9.32
CA LEU A 80 -5.84 -4.97 -7.88
C LEU A 80 -6.75 -3.87 -7.33
N ALA A 81 -7.38 -4.15 -6.19
CA ALA A 81 -8.15 -3.15 -5.48
C ALA A 81 -7.24 -2.01 -4.97
N PRO A 82 -7.68 -0.76 -4.99
CA PRO A 82 -6.92 0.34 -4.42
C PRO A 82 -6.80 0.20 -2.89
N ALA A 83 -5.64 0.61 -2.35
CA ALA A 83 -5.26 0.36 -0.96
C ALA A 83 -6.23 0.93 0.08
N ASN A 84 -6.92 2.03 -0.23
CA ASN A 84 -7.92 2.60 0.67
C ASN A 84 -9.13 1.69 0.95
N LEU A 85 -9.35 0.65 0.12
CA LEU A 85 -10.42 -0.33 0.31
C LEU A 85 -9.97 -1.59 1.06
N TYR A 86 -8.76 -1.63 1.59
CA TYR A 86 -8.23 -2.86 2.21
C TYR A 86 -8.76 -3.10 3.62
N LEU A 87 -8.95 -2.06 4.41
CA LEU A 87 -9.37 -2.16 5.82
C LEU A 87 -10.60 -1.28 6.16
N ASP A 88 -11.21 -0.60 5.19
CA ASP A 88 -12.38 0.23 5.41
C ASP A 88 -13.58 -0.60 5.91
N VAL A 89 -13.82 -1.76 5.29
CA VAL A 89 -14.89 -2.69 5.69
C VAL A 89 -14.71 -3.27 7.09
N ALA A 90 -13.49 -3.27 7.64
CA ALA A 90 -13.25 -3.73 9.01
C ALA A 90 -13.95 -2.84 10.04
N ILE A 91 -14.07 -1.55 9.76
CA ILE A 91 -14.79 -0.60 10.62
C ILE A 91 -16.29 -0.84 10.53
N ASP A 92 -16.83 -1.08 9.32
CA ASP A 92 -18.24 -1.42 9.13
C ASP A 92 -18.62 -2.69 9.89
N LEU A 93 -17.77 -3.74 9.79
CA LEU A 93 -17.98 -4.99 10.52
C LEU A 93 -17.94 -4.76 12.04
N ALA A 94 -17.03 -3.92 12.54
CA ALA A 94 -16.96 -3.61 13.96
C ALA A 94 -18.23 -2.89 14.45
N VAL A 95 -18.74 -1.95 13.67
CA VAL A 95 -20.01 -1.26 13.98
C VAL A 95 -21.17 -2.25 13.96
N GLU A 96 -21.26 -3.14 12.95
CA GLU A 96 -22.26 -4.19 12.89
C GLU A 96 -22.22 -5.08 14.15
N LYS A 97 -21.04 -5.57 14.54
CA LYS A 97 -20.84 -6.37 15.76
C LYS A 97 -21.17 -5.62 17.05
N ASN A 98 -21.07 -4.30 17.04
CA ASN A 98 -21.46 -3.43 18.15
C ASN A 98 -22.96 -3.05 18.14
N GLY A 99 -23.77 -3.82 17.44
CA GLY A 99 -25.23 -3.58 17.33
C GLY A 99 -25.59 -2.30 16.57
N GLY A 100 -24.81 -1.92 15.57
CA GLY A 100 -24.98 -0.73 14.75
C GLY A 100 -24.52 0.57 15.41
N LYS A 101 -23.89 0.51 16.57
CA LYS A 101 -23.39 1.70 17.29
C LYS A 101 -21.95 2.01 16.87
N PRO A 102 -21.59 3.32 16.77
CA PRO A 102 -20.22 3.74 16.53
C PRO A 102 -19.23 3.14 17.50
N VAL A 103 -17.99 2.92 17.04
CA VAL A 103 -16.89 2.34 17.81
C VAL A 103 -15.74 3.32 17.98
N SER A 104 -14.91 3.10 18.99
CA SER A 104 -13.63 3.79 19.18
C SER A 104 -12.51 3.03 18.47
N VAL A 105 -11.72 3.74 17.65
CA VAL A 105 -10.70 3.15 16.77
C VAL A 105 -9.32 3.69 17.11
N ALA A 106 -8.40 2.80 17.45
CA ALA A 106 -6.97 3.07 17.48
C ALA A 106 -6.33 2.65 16.15
N MET A 107 -5.41 3.45 15.65
CA MET A 107 -4.75 3.26 14.36
C MET A 107 -3.24 3.35 14.53
N ALA A 108 -2.50 2.44 13.89
CA ALA A 108 -1.05 2.44 13.83
C ALA A 108 -0.60 2.05 12.41
N PHE A 109 0.00 2.99 11.66
CA PHE A 109 0.30 2.84 10.25
C PHE A 109 1.74 3.21 9.93
N GLU A 110 2.42 2.38 9.13
CA GLU A 110 3.74 2.71 8.58
C GLU A 110 3.69 3.95 7.69
N GLN A 111 4.80 4.70 7.66
CA GLN A 111 4.93 5.93 6.87
C GLN A 111 5.44 5.61 5.45
N ASP A 112 4.67 4.84 4.70
CA ASP A 112 4.89 4.54 3.29
C ASP A 112 3.62 4.82 2.48
N ALA A 113 3.74 4.84 1.13
CA ALA A 113 2.63 5.22 0.26
C ALA A 113 1.43 4.27 0.35
N PHE A 114 1.67 2.96 0.51
CA PHE A 114 0.60 1.97 0.64
C PHE A 114 -0.14 2.13 1.97
N SER A 115 0.58 2.10 3.09
CA SER A 115 -0.01 2.17 4.43
C SER A 115 -0.75 3.49 4.67
N GLN A 116 -0.26 4.60 4.10
CA GLN A 116 -0.97 5.88 4.20
C GLN A 116 -2.28 5.90 3.41
N ASP A 117 -2.37 5.22 2.26
CA ASP A 117 -3.65 5.08 1.55
C ASP A 117 -4.63 4.16 2.28
N VAL A 118 -4.16 3.04 2.85
CA VAL A 118 -4.99 2.19 3.73
C VAL A 118 -5.53 3.02 4.90
N ARG A 119 -4.67 3.83 5.52
CA ARG A 119 -5.07 4.73 6.62
C ARG A 119 -6.17 5.71 6.20
N LEU A 120 -6.06 6.29 4.99
CA LEU A 120 -7.10 7.20 4.48
C LEU A 120 -8.45 6.50 4.35
N GLY A 121 -8.49 5.27 3.84
CA GLY A 121 -9.73 4.48 3.76
C GLY A 121 -10.35 4.20 5.14
N VAL A 122 -9.52 3.87 6.12
CA VAL A 122 -10.00 3.69 7.51
C VAL A 122 -10.55 5.00 8.08
N LEU A 123 -9.91 6.15 7.82
CA LEU A 123 -10.44 7.46 8.24
C LEU A 123 -11.78 7.78 7.57
N GLU A 124 -11.92 7.53 6.26
CA GLU A 124 -13.17 7.68 5.52
C GLU A 124 -14.28 6.81 6.13
N ALA A 125 -13.96 5.57 6.53
CA ALA A 125 -14.91 4.66 7.19
C ALA A 125 -15.29 5.12 8.61
N ILE A 126 -14.33 5.62 9.38
CA ILE A 126 -14.58 6.20 10.72
C ILE A 126 -15.56 7.38 10.61
N GLU A 127 -15.35 8.28 9.65
CA GLU A 127 -16.23 9.43 9.41
C GLU A 127 -17.63 8.97 8.96
N ARG A 128 -17.71 8.08 7.98
CA ARG A 128 -18.97 7.53 7.43
C ARG A 128 -19.82 6.83 8.48
N THR A 129 -19.20 6.11 9.40
CA THR A 129 -19.90 5.36 10.46
C THR A 129 -20.18 6.17 11.72
N GLY A 130 -19.70 7.42 11.81
CA GLY A 130 -19.77 8.23 13.02
C GLY A 130 -18.89 7.71 14.16
N SER A 131 -17.96 6.79 13.87
CA SER A 131 -17.02 6.22 14.84
C SER A 131 -15.96 7.25 15.29
N LYS A 132 -15.19 6.94 16.32
CA LYS A 132 -14.25 7.90 16.90
C LYS A 132 -12.81 7.40 16.81
N LYS A 133 -11.96 8.16 16.14
CA LYS A 133 -10.52 7.95 16.17
C LYS A 133 -9.95 8.37 17.53
N VAL A 134 -9.35 7.45 18.28
CA VAL A 134 -8.80 7.70 19.63
C VAL A 134 -7.27 7.66 19.65
N ILE A 135 -6.63 6.92 18.74
CA ILE A 135 -5.18 6.89 18.53
C ILE A 135 -4.91 6.93 17.03
N ASP A 136 -3.83 7.62 16.63
CA ASP A 136 -3.37 7.71 15.24
C ASP A 136 -1.84 7.76 15.22
N ASP A 137 -1.23 6.60 15.44
CA ASP A 137 0.22 6.46 15.53
C ASP A 137 0.84 6.26 14.14
N LYS A 138 1.92 6.98 13.90
CA LYS A 138 2.74 6.85 12.68
C LYS A 138 3.96 6.01 13.02
N LEU A 139 4.07 4.87 12.36
CA LEU A 139 5.15 3.93 12.56
C LEU A 139 6.28 4.15 11.55
N PRO A 140 7.55 4.11 11.93
CA PRO A 140 8.65 4.11 10.97
C PRO A 140 8.68 2.80 10.18
N LYS A 141 9.20 2.83 8.94
CA LYS A 141 9.34 1.63 8.10
C LYS A 141 10.21 0.53 8.72
N GLU A 142 11.18 0.93 9.51
CA GLU A 142 12.10 0.05 10.23
C GLU A 142 11.65 -0.19 11.68
N LEU A 143 10.35 -0.38 11.88
CA LEU A 143 9.81 -0.64 13.21
C LEU A 143 10.39 -1.92 13.80
N ASN A 144 10.96 -1.79 15.00
CA ASN A 144 11.52 -2.92 15.74
C ASN A 144 10.73 -3.22 17.03
N ASP A 145 9.84 -2.31 17.44
CA ASP A 145 9.09 -2.40 18.70
C ASP A 145 7.82 -1.56 18.66
N MET A 146 6.72 -2.11 19.11
CA MET A 146 5.41 -1.44 19.25
C MET A 146 5.01 -1.17 20.70
N ALA A 147 5.89 -1.37 21.67
CA ALA A 147 5.54 -1.27 23.10
C ALA A 147 4.90 0.08 23.46
N ALA A 148 5.41 1.19 22.91
CA ALA A 148 4.84 2.52 23.17
C ALA A 148 3.40 2.67 22.63
N THR A 149 3.13 2.18 21.41
CA THR A 149 1.78 2.17 20.81
C THR A 149 0.86 1.26 21.60
N LEU A 150 1.30 0.05 21.95
CA LEU A 150 0.52 -0.90 22.74
C LEU A 150 0.22 -0.40 24.17
N ALA A 151 1.14 0.35 24.79
CA ALA A 151 0.88 1.00 26.07
C ALA A 151 -0.25 2.02 25.99
N LYS A 152 -0.29 2.85 24.92
CA LYS A 152 -1.41 3.77 24.66
C LYS A 152 -2.73 3.02 24.43
N VAL A 153 -2.70 1.95 23.61
CA VAL A 153 -3.88 1.11 23.34
C VAL A 153 -4.43 0.51 24.63
N LYS A 154 -3.57 -0.04 25.49
CA LYS A 154 -3.96 -0.57 26.81
C LYS A 154 -4.57 0.48 27.74
N ALA A 155 -4.06 1.71 27.70
CA ALA A 155 -4.58 2.82 28.50
C ALA A 155 -5.93 3.32 28.02
N VAL A 156 -6.10 3.46 26.71
CA VAL A 156 -7.32 4.01 26.06
C VAL A 156 -8.42 2.95 25.92
N LYS A 157 -8.04 1.67 25.76
CA LYS A 157 -8.96 0.51 25.55
C LYS A 157 -9.93 0.76 24.38
N PRO A 158 -9.46 0.99 23.16
CA PRO A 158 -10.33 1.16 22.01
C PRO A 158 -11.09 -0.13 21.70
N ASP A 159 -12.26 0.00 21.03
CA ASP A 159 -13.04 -1.15 20.58
C ASP A 159 -12.34 -1.87 19.41
N VAL A 160 -11.59 -1.12 18.59
CA VAL A 160 -10.88 -1.63 17.42
C VAL A 160 -9.45 -1.10 17.39
N LEU A 161 -8.49 -2.00 17.14
CA LEU A 161 -7.11 -1.64 16.78
C LEU A 161 -6.87 -2.02 15.33
N VAL A 162 -6.50 -1.05 14.50
CA VAL A 162 -6.12 -1.25 13.09
C VAL A 162 -4.63 -1.02 12.95
N VAL A 163 -3.91 -2.02 12.44
CA VAL A 163 -2.48 -1.93 12.16
C VAL A 163 -2.25 -2.22 10.68
N SER A 164 -1.47 -1.40 10.01
CA SER A 164 -1.05 -1.64 8.62
C SER A 164 0.40 -1.25 8.40
N GLY A 165 1.09 -2.13 7.72
CA GLY A 165 2.49 -2.00 7.33
C GLY A 165 2.92 -3.21 6.51
N HIS A 166 4.22 -3.33 6.33
CA HIS A 166 4.82 -4.50 5.68
C HIS A 166 5.13 -5.61 6.69
N THR A 167 5.65 -6.74 6.21
CA THR A 167 5.85 -7.97 7.00
C THR A 167 6.54 -7.74 8.35
N LYS A 168 7.58 -6.91 8.38
CA LYS A 168 8.32 -6.64 9.63
C LYS A 168 7.44 -5.96 10.67
N GLY A 169 6.70 -4.91 10.27
CA GLY A 169 5.76 -4.22 11.16
C GLY A 169 4.63 -5.13 11.66
N ALA A 170 4.11 -6.01 10.78
CA ALA A 170 3.07 -6.95 11.16
C ALA A 170 3.53 -8.03 12.16
N LEU A 171 4.81 -8.42 12.13
CA LEU A 171 5.39 -9.40 13.06
C LEU A 171 5.72 -8.80 14.44
N THR A 172 5.81 -7.48 14.55
CA THR A 172 6.11 -6.77 15.80
C THR A 172 4.86 -6.24 16.52
N ALA A 173 3.70 -6.34 15.87
CA ALA A 173 2.39 -5.95 16.41
C ALA A 173 1.75 -7.08 17.21
#